data_02d10fe9d2143b5fd109707f277dddab
#
_entry.id   02d10fe9d2143b5fd109707f277dddab
#
_cell.length_a   1.000
_cell.length_b   1.000
_cell.length_c   1.000
_cell.angle_alpha   90.00
_cell.angle_beta   90.00
_cell.angle_gamma   90.00
#
_symmetry.space_group_name_H-M   'P 1'
#
loop_
_entity.id
_entity.type
_entity.pdbx_description
1 polymer ?
#
loop_
_entity_poly.entity_id
_entity_poly.type
_entity_poly.pdbx_seq_one_letter_code
_entity_poly.pdbx_strand_id
1 'polypeptide(L)'
;MPLTDSDNLVMDSIINRYPRSRSAIMPLLHFAQSKDGYVTPESIEVIAKKLNLESAEVNAVATFYTQYKRGPVGEYHVGVCTNTLCAIMGGDEIFESLKEHLGVENDGVTEDGKVSIEHIECNACLLYTSDAADE
;
A
#
# COMPACT_ATOMS: atom_id res chain seq x y z
N MET A 1 1.61 -14.18 -9.32
CA MET A 1 0.84 -14.10 -10.61
C MET A 1 1.73 -14.44 -11.81
N PRO A 2 1.33 -15.33 -12.73
CA PRO A 2 2.03 -15.46 -14.01
C PRO A 2 1.77 -14.18 -14.82
N LEU A 3 2.83 -13.41 -15.07
CA LEU A 3 2.77 -12.26 -15.94
C LEU A 3 2.45 -12.70 -17.37
N THR A 4 1.46 -12.07 -17.97
CA THR A 4 1.15 -12.26 -19.38
C THR A 4 2.13 -11.50 -20.26
N ASP A 5 2.19 -11.81 -21.55
CA ASP A 5 3.01 -11.05 -22.51
C ASP A 5 2.58 -9.58 -22.57
N SER A 6 1.28 -9.31 -22.43
CA SER A 6 0.78 -7.93 -22.36
C SER A 6 1.27 -7.19 -21.10
N ASP A 7 1.36 -7.86 -19.95
CA ASP A 7 1.90 -7.26 -18.72
C ASP A 7 3.38 -6.91 -18.88
N ASN A 8 4.13 -7.76 -19.55
CA ASN A 8 5.54 -7.50 -19.86
C ASN A 8 5.71 -6.25 -20.72
N LEU A 9 4.86 -6.07 -21.74
CA LEU A 9 4.88 -4.88 -22.59
C LEU A 9 4.55 -3.60 -21.79
N VAL A 10 3.58 -3.68 -20.88
CA VAL A 10 3.24 -2.54 -20.01
C VAL A 10 4.42 -2.19 -19.10
N MET A 11 5.04 -3.18 -18.46
CA MET A 11 6.21 -2.96 -17.60
C MET A 11 7.37 -2.33 -18.37
N ASP A 12 7.65 -2.81 -19.58
CA ASP A 12 8.70 -2.24 -20.44
C ASP A 12 8.37 -0.81 -20.86
N SER A 13 7.11 -0.51 -21.16
CA SER A 13 6.66 0.85 -21.41
C SER A 13 6.85 1.78 -20.22
N ILE A 14 6.60 1.29 -18.99
CA ILE A 14 6.84 2.05 -17.76
C ILE A 14 8.33 2.34 -17.60
N ILE A 15 9.19 1.32 -17.73
CA ILE A 15 10.64 1.45 -17.58
C ILE A 15 11.20 2.50 -18.56
N ASN A 16 10.76 2.47 -19.81
CA ASN A 16 11.23 3.34 -20.86
C ASN A 16 10.87 4.84 -20.67
N ARG A 17 10.02 5.18 -19.70
CA ARG A 17 9.71 6.58 -19.35
C ARG A 17 10.80 7.24 -18.49
N TYR A 18 11.71 6.44 -17.94
CA TYR A 18 12.72 6.93 -16.99
C TYR A 18 14.13 6.81 -17.56
N PRO A 19 14.97 7.85 -17.39
CA PRO A 19 16.38 7.79 -17.80
C PRO A 19 17.18 6.70 -17.08
N ARG A 20 16.79 6.35 -15.86
CA ARG A 20 17.37 5.28 -15.06
C ARG A 20 16.30 4.23 -14.77
N SER A 21 16.55 2.99 -15.10
CA SER A 21 15.60 1.89 -14.87
C SER A 21 15.17 1.77 -13.39
N ARG A 22 16.09 2.01 -12.46
CA ARG A 22 15.81 2.01 -11.01
C ARG A 22 14.66 2.96 -10.63
N SER A 23 14.49 4.07 -11.31
CA SER A 23 13.42 5.03 -11.04
C SER A 23 12.03 4.48 -11.35
N ALA A 24 11.94 3.37 -12.08
CA ALA A 24 10.68 2.71 -12.39
C ALA A 24 10.19 1.75 -11.27
N ILE A 25 10.94 1.57 -10.16
CA ILE A 25 10.53 0.65 -9.07
C ILE A 25 9.11 0.99 -8.58
N MET A 26 8.85 2.23 -8.21
CA MET A 26 7.57 2.64 -7.64
C MET A 26 6.39 2.42 -8.59
N PRO A 27 6.40 2.89 -9.83
CA PRO A 27 5.30 2.63 -10.76
C PRO A 27 5.15 1.15 -11.11
N LEU A 28 6.22 0.36 -11.10
CA LEU A 28 6.11 -1.09 -11.28
C LEU A 28 5.48 -1.79 -10.07
N LEU A 29 5.77 -1.35 -8.86
CA LEU A 29 5.09 -1.83 -7.65
C LEU A 29 3.60 -1.48 -7.67
N HIS A 30 3.22 -0.28 -8.08
CA HIS A 30 1.81 0.08 -8.30
C HIS A 30 1.14 -0.79 -9.35
N PHE A 31 1.83 -1.05 -10.46
CA PHE A 31 1.32 -1.94 -11.49
C PHE A 31 1.08 -3.35 -10.95
N ALA A 32 2.05 -3.92 -10.24
CA ALA A 32 1.91 -5.23 -9.62
C ALA A 32 0.75 -5.27 -8.62
N GLN A 33 0.65 -4.28 -7.74
CA GLN A 33 -0.44 -4.16 -6.78
C GLN A 33 -1.81 -4.05 -7.45
N SER A 34 -1.91 -3.32 -8.57
CA SER A 34 -3.18 -3.21 -9.31
C SER A 34 -3.65 -4.53 -9.92
N LYS A 35 -2.75 -5.49 -10.10
CA LYS A 35 -3.06 -6.82 -10.65
C LYS A 35 -3.48 -7.82 -9.58
N ASP A 36 -2.76 -7.83 -8.46
CA ASP A 36 -2.92 -8.85 -7.42
C ASP A 36 -3.65 -8.32 -6.17
N GLY A 37 -3.96 -7.02 -6.13
CA GLY A 37 -4.53 -6.34 -4.97
C GLY A 37 -3.47 -5.96 -3.92
N TYR A 38 -2.31 -6.58 -3.95
CA TYR A 38 -1.16 -6.29 -3.08
C TYR A 38 0.16 -6.71 -3.76
N VAL A 39 1.29 -6.27 -3.21
CA VAL A 39 2.61 -6.61 -3.73
C VAL A 39 3.03 -7.98 -3.21
N THR A 40 3.12 -8.96 -4.12
CA THR A 40 3.54 -10.33 -3.78
C THR A 40 5.06 -10.47 -3.84
N PRO A 41 5.65 -11.45 -3.11
CA PRO A 41 7.08 -11.75 -3.23
C PRO A 41 7.51 -12.05 -4.68
N GLU A 42 6.67 -12.77 -5.41
CA GLU A 42 6.93 -13.10 -6.82
C GLU A 42 6.98 -11.85 -7.70
N SER A 43 6.11 -10.88 -7.46
CA SER A 43 6.12 -9.61 -8.19
C SER A 43 7.39 -8.79 -7.92
N ILE A 44 7.89 -8.82 -6.68
CA ILE A 44 9.18 -8.20 -6.31
C ILE A 44 10.33 -8.82 -7.10
N GLU A 45 10.38 -10.16 -7.17
CA GLU A 45 11.43 -10.85 -7.93
C GLU A 45 11.40 -10.52 -9.42
N VAL A 46 10.21 -10.46 -10.00
CA VAL A 46 10.04 -10.13 -11.43
C VAL A 46 10.50 -8.70 -11.70
N ILE A 47 10.09 -7.74 -10.85
CA ILE A 47 10.51 -6.33 -10.98
C ILE A 47 12.04 -6.23 -10.85
N ALA A 48 12.62 -6.89 -9.86
CA ALA A 48 14.06 -6.90 -9.65
C ALA A 48 14.83 -7.41 -10.89
N LYS A 49 14.40 -8.54 -11.44
CA LYS A 49 14.99 -9.10 -12.66
C LYS A 49 14.88 -8.14 -13.86
N LYS A 50 13.71 -7.53 -14.06
CA LYS A 50 13.51 -6.59 -15.18
C LYS A 50 14.37 -5.33 -15.06
N LEU A 51 14.61 -4.88 -13.84
CA LEU A 51 15.41 -3.67 -13.57
C LEU A 51 16.90 -3.95 -13.40
N ASN A 52 17.31 -5.23 -13.40
CA ASN A 52 18.65 -5.70 -13.07
C ASN A 52 19.10 -5.21 -11.68
N LEU A 53 18.23 -5.41 -10.68
CA LEU A 53 18.43 -5.10 -9.28
C LEU A 53 18.34 -6.36 -8.42
N GLU A 54 18.81 -6.26 -7.18
CA GLU A 54 18.57 -7.29 -6.18
C GLU A 54 17.12 -7.20 -5.65
N SER A 55 16.50 -8.35 -5.36
CA SER A 55 15.14 -8.39 -4.79
C SER A 55 15.04 -7.60 -3.48
N ALA A 56 16.13 -7.58 -2.69
CA ALA A 56 16.21 -6.79 -1.46
C ALA A 56 16.05 -5.28 -1.70
N GLU A 57 16.56 -4.75 -2.81
CA GLU A 57 16.45 -3.33 -3.14
C GLU A 57 15.00 -2.96 -3.49
N VAL A 58 14.31 -3.81 -4.24
CA VAL A 58 12.88 -3.59 -4.58
C VAL A 58 12.01 -3.76 -3.33
N ASN A 59 12.29 -4.79 -2.52
CA ASN A 59 11.58 -5.02 -1.27
C ASN A 59 11.76 -3.86 -0.29
N ALA A 60 12.93 -3.25 -0.21
CA ALA A 60 13.18 -2.08 0.64
C ALA A 60 12.24 -0.91 0.28
N VAL A 61 11.99 -0.68 -1.01
CA VAL A 61 11.03 0.34 -1.46
C VAL A 61 9.60 -0.08 -1.10
N ALA A 62 9.23 -1.33 -1.36
CA ALA A 62 7.89 -1.83 -1.06
C ALA A 62 7.54 -1.79 0.44
N THR A 63 8.54 -1.94 1.32
CA THR A 63 8.35 -1.87 2.78
C THR A 63 8.41 -0.48 3.35
N PHE A 64 9.11 0.44 2.68
CA PHE A 64 9.25 1.81 3.14
C PHE A 64 7.98 2.63 2.94
N TYR A 65 7.30 2.46 1.83
CA TYR A 65 6.11 3.24 1.48
C TYR A 65 4.82 2.49 1.87
N THR A 66 4.01 3.08 2.73
CA THR A 66 2.77 2.49 3.28
C THR A 66 1.68 2.24 2.23
N GLN A 67 1.78 2.88 1.07
CA GLN A 67 0.86 2.66 -0.05
C GLN A 67 0.97 1.26 -0.66
N TYR A 68 2.12 0.60 -0.51
CA TYR A 68 2.29 -0.76 -1.00
C TYR A 68 1.85 -1.76 0.06
N LYS A 69 0.73 -2.44 -0.20
CA LYS A 69 0.21 -3.48 0.67
C LYS A 69 0.92 -4.80 0.37
N ARG A 70 1.27 -5.54 1.41
CA ARG A 70 1.99 -6.82 1.29
C ARG A 70 1.13 -8.02 1.68
N GLY A 71 -0.14 -7.80 1.85
CA GLY A 71 -1.16 -8.80 2.12
C GLY A 71 -2.50 -8.35 1.56
N PRO A 72 -3.48 -9.24 1.54
CA PRO A 72 -4.83 -8.91 1.09
C PRO A 72 -5.40 -7.72 1.84
N VAL A 73 -6.06 -6.82 1.11
CA VAL A 73 -6.80 -5.69 1.67
C VAL A 73 -8.24 -5.74 1.16
N GLY A 74 -9.14 -5.11 1.90
CA GLY A 74 -10.54 -5.00 1.49
C GLY A 74 -10.72 -4.04 0.30
N GLU A 75 -11.91 -4.09 -0.30
CA GLU A 75 -12.33 -3.13 -1.32
C GLU A 75 -12.20 -1.68 -0.81
N TYR A 76 -12.52 -1.48 0.48
CA TYR A 76 -12.32 -0.23 1.21
C TYR A 76 -11.25 -0.45 2.28
N HIS A 77 -10.20 0.35 2.22
CA HIS A 77 -9.13 0.30 3.20
C HIS A 77 -9.19 1.51 4.11
N VAL A 78 -9.42 1.27 5.41
CA VAL A 78 -9.60 2.32 6.41
C VAL A 78 -8.35 2.44 7.25
N GLY A 79 -7.65 3.55 7.10
CA GLY A 79 -6.50 3.90 7.93
C GLY A 79 -6.91 4.80 9.09
N VAL A 80 -6.51 4.45 10.31
CA VAL A 80 -6.77 5.23 11.51
C VAL A 80 -5.45 5.74 12.08
N CYS A 81 -5.32 7.06 12.15
CA CYS A 81 -4.16 7.68 12.77
C CYS A 81 -4.25 7.58 14.30
N THR A 82 -3.23 6.96 14.88
CA THR A 82 -3.06 6.82 16.33
C THR A 82 -1.77 7.46 16.83
N ASN A 83 -1.23 8.41 16.06
CA ASN A 83 -0.06 9.18 16.46
C ASN A 83 -0.41 10.21 17.53
N THR A 84 0.59 10.78 18.16
CA THR A 84 0.52 11.53 19.43
C THR A 84 -0.74 12.40 19.59
N LEU A 85 -1.03 13.31 18.66
CA LEU A 85 -2.20 14.18 18.77
C LEU A 85 -3.52 13.42 18.57
N CYS A 86 -3.56 12.52 17.59
CA CYS A 86 -4.74 11.71 17.32
C CYS A 86 -5.02 10.75 18.47
N ALA A 87 -4.00 10.15 19.09
CA ALA A 87 -4.14 9.31 20.27
C ALA A 87 -4.77 10.09 21.43
N ILE A 88 -4.25 11.30 21.72
CA ILE A 88 -4.81 12.18 22.77
C ILE A 88 -6.27 12.54 22.49
N MET A 89 -6.64 12.66 21.20
CA MET A 89 -8.00 13.00 20.76
C MET A 89 -8.92 11.78 20.65
N GLY A 90 -8.48 10.59 21.06
CA GLY A 90 -9.28 9.38 21.06
C GLY A 90 -9.07 8.47 19.84
N GLY A 91 -7.95 8.61 19.12
CA GLY A 91 -7.64 7.78 17.93
C GLY A 91 -7.56 6.29 18.24
N ASP A 92 -6.98 5.93 19.39
CA ASP A 92 -6.90 4.54 19.84
C ASP A 92 -8.28 3.94 20.13
N GLU A 93 -9.15 4.71 20.81
CA GLU A 93 -10.52 4.28 21.10
C GLU A 93 -11.35 4.11 19.82
N ILE A 94 -11.16 4.99 18.84
CA ILE A 94 -11.80 4.86 17.52
C ILE A 94 -11.33 3.59 16.83
N PHE A 95 -10.03 3.30 16.86
CA PHE A 95 -9.47 2.10 16.23
C PHE A 95 -10.01 0.81 16.87
N GLU A 96 -10.03 0.73 18.21
CA GLU A 96 -10.57 -0.42 18.93
C GLU A 96 -12.08 -0.60 18.67
N SER A 97 -12.85 0.51 18.67
CA SER A 97 -14.28 0.45 18.34
C SER A 97 -14.53 -0.05 16.92
N LEU A 98 -13.67 0.33 15.96
CA LEU A 98 -13.77 -0.18 14.58
C LEU A 98 -13.44 -1.66 14.49
N LYS A 99 -12.42 -2.14 15.22
CA LYS A 99 -12.09 -3.57 15.29
C LYS A 99 -13.28 -4.37 15.79
N GLU A 100 -13.88 -3.96 16.90
CA GLU A 100 -15.05 -4.60 17.46
C GLU A 100 -16.25 -4.58 16.51
N HIS A 101 -16.52 -3.42 15.89
CA HIS A 101 -17.65 -3.26 14.97
C HIS A 101 -17.52 -4.12 13.72
N LEU A 102 -16.31 -4.24 13.16
CA LEU A 102 -16.02 -5.00 11.95
C LEU A 102 -15.70 -6.47 12.24
N GLY A 103 -15.42 -6.83 13.49
CA GLY A 103 -15.03 -8.18 13.87
C GLY A 103 -13.66 -8.59 13.31
N VAL A 104 -12.73 -7.64 13.18
CA VAL A 104 -11.39 -7.86 12.62
C VAL A 104 -10.30 -7.46 13.59
N GLU A 105 -9.13 -8.05 13.45
CA GLU A 105 -7.92 -7.63 14.15
C GLU A 105 -7.18 -6.54 13.36
N ASN A 106 -6.08 -6.01 13.94
CA ASN A 106 -5.21 -5.08 13.24
C ASN A 106 -4.70 -5.70 11.93
N ASP A 107 -4.68 -4.89 10.85
CA ASP A 107 -4.38 -5.32 9.49
C ASP A 107 -5.31 -6.43 8.96
N GLY A 108 -6.46 -6.61 9.64
CA GLY A 108 -7.46 -7.59 9.26
C GLY A 108 -8.38 -7.13 8.13
N VAL A 109 -8.99 -8.12 7.48
CA VAL A 109 -10.00 -7.92 6.42
C VAL A 109 -11.28 -8.60 6.86
N THR A 110 -12.44 -7.96 6.66
CA THR A 110 -13.75 -8.56 6.95
C THR A 110 -13.96 -9.83 6.14
N GLU A 111 -14.77 -10.77 6.66
CA GLU A 111 -15.02 -12.06 6.00
C GLU A 111 -15.60 -11.91 4.58
N ASP A 112 -16.34 -10.84 4.33
CA ASP A 112 -16.89 -10.52 3.01
C ASP A 112 -15.89 -9.84 2.07
N GLY A 113 -14.66 -9.61 2.52
CA GLY A 113 -13.59 -8.98 1.74
C GLY A 113 -13.78 -7.50 1.46
N LYS A 114 -14.76 -6.85 2.10
CA LYS A 114 -15.08 -5.45 1.76
C LYS A 114 -14.22 -4.43 2.49
N VAL A 115 -13.98 -4.61 3.78
CA VAL A 115 -13.29 -3.61 4.59
C VAL A 115 -12.04 -4.19 5.21
N SER A 116 -10.97 -3.43 5.16
CA SER A 116 -9.76 -3.69 5.95
C SER A 116 -9.37 -2.45 6.74
N ILE A 117 -8.72 -2.65 7.88
CA ILE A 117 -8.29 -1.57 8.77
C ILE A 117 -6.80 -1.69 9.09
N GLU A 118 -6.14 -0.55 9.24
CA GLU A 118 -4.76 -0.50 9.72
C GLU A 118 -4.49 0.79 10.51
N HIS A 119 -3.47 0.75 11.37
CA HIS A 119 -2.86 1.96 11.88
C HIS A 119 -2.11 2.68 10.77
N ILE A 120 -2.29 3.99 10.65
CA ILE A 120 -1.54 4.80 9.69
C ILE A 120 -0.69 5.85 10.39
N GLU A 121 0.34 6.29 9.69
CA GLU A 121 1.16 7.42 10.11
C GLU A 121 0.37 8.74 10.06
N CYS A 122 0.88 9.74 10.77
CA CYS A 122 0.24 11.04 10.84
C CYS A 122 0.16 11.72 9.47
N ASN A 123 -1.05 12.06 9.05
CA ASN A 123 -1.31 12.85 7.84
C ASN A 123 -1.28 14.36 8.10
N ALA A 124 -0.91 14.79 9.31
CA ALA A 124 -0.92 16.19 9.76
C ALA A 124 -2.29 16.91 9.64
N CYS A 125 -3.39 16.17 9.50
CA CYS A 125 -4.72 16.72 9.25
C CYS A 125 -5.26 17.58 10.39
N LEU A 126 -4.84 17.37 11.63
CA LEU A 126 -5.21 18.22 12.76
C LEU A 126 -4.51 19.60 12.78
N LEU A 127 -3.47 19.77 11.98
CA LEU A 127 -2.77 21.04 11.80
C LEU A 127 -3.45 21.92 10.75
N TYR A 128 -4.20 21.32 9.85
CA TYR A 128 -4.97 21.97 8.79
C TYR A 128 -6.43 21.75 9.07
N THR A 129 -7.06 22.68 9.68
CA THR A 129 -8.37 22.49 10.30
C THR A 129 -9.53 22.23 9.36
N SER A 130 -9.33 22.24 8.06
CA SER A 130 -10.45 22.06 7.13
C SER A 130 -10.05 21.51 5.79
N ASP A 131 -8.94 21.94 5.23
CA ASP A 131 -8.68 21.77 3.79
C ASP A 131 -8.38 20.34 3.37
N ALA A 132 -7.82 19.52 4.24
CA ALA A 132 -7.56 18.13 3.95
C ALA A 132 -8.84 17.25 3.89
N ALA A 133 -9.95 17.78 4.40
CA ALA A 133 -11.24 17.09 4.37
C ALA A 133 -12.16 17.63 3.25
N ASP A 134 -11.82 18.78 2.69
CA ASP A 134 -12.65 19.50 1.70
C ASP A 134 -12.14 19.31 0.26
N GLU A 135 -10.95 18.73 0.06
CA GLU A 135 -10.37 18.35 -1.22
C GLU A 135 -10.48 16.85 -1.49
#